data_264b3bbdf4fbe58c1167d9694a23f729
#
_entry.id   264b3bbdf4fbe58c1167d9694a23f729
#
_cell.length_a   1.000
_cell.length_b   1.000
_cell.length_c   1.000
_cell.angle_alpha   90.00
_cell.angle_beta   90.00
_cell.angle_gamma   90.00
#
_symmetry.space_group_name_H-M   'P 1'
#
loop_
_entity.id
_entity.type
_entity.pdbx_description
1 polymer ?
#
loop_
_entity_poly.entity_id
_entity_poly.type
_entity_poly.pdbx_seq_one_letter_code
_entity_poly.pdbx_strand_id
1 'polypeptide(L)'
;MPSLFSSILAASNMNVWQTFLGTDQVGQAVIALLAVFSIFAWAVMLGKYSELRKMREMNFLFERKLGQEKHILDLPENLRNRRDIPYADLLADAIESYWRATAIGKEKGDETVRSRLEHSENAIQRALARQSLRYESSMIILASLVSGAPFMGLFGTVWGVMEAFNAVAQQQSASVQALAPHISAALLTTIAGLVVAIPSLFGYNILLGNVKTMITELENYASSLADRIELEAK
;
A
#
# COMPACT_ATOMS: atom_id res chain seq x y z
N MET A 1 33.93 -19.51 15.35
CA MET A 1 32.78 -19.27 14.46
C MET A 1 33.03 -18.32 13.26
N PRO A 2 34.14 -17.59 13.13
CA PRO A 2 34.43 -16.82 11.90
C PRO A 2 34.80 -17.69 10.68
N SER A 3 35.28 -18.91 10.90
CA SER A 3 35.74 -19.78 9.82
C SER A 3 34.66 -20.42 8.94
N LEU A 4 33.46 -20.61 9.48
CA LEU A 4 32.31 -21.12 8.70
C LEU A 4 31.73 -20.07 7.76
N PHE A 5 31.70 -18.81 8.18
CA PHE A 5 31.21 -17.70 7.33
C PHE A 5 32.19 -17.39 6.19
N SER A 6 33.49 -17.45 6.47
CA SER A 6 34.54 -17.27 5.44
C SER A 6 34.62 -18.46 4.48
N SER A 7 34.37 -19.69 4.94
CA SER A 7 34.34 -20.86 4.05
C SER A 7 33.05 -20.91 3.21
N ILE A 8 31.92 -20.41 3.70
CA ILE A 8 30.68 -20.24 2.90
C ILE A 8 30.92 -19.17 1.83
N LEU A 9 31.53 -18.05 2.18
CA LEU A 9 31.88 -16.98 1.22
C LEU A 9 32.97 -17.42 0.20
N ALA A 10 33.93 -18.23 0.62
CA ALA A 10 34.98 -18.75 -0.27
C ALA A 10 34.50 -19.93 -1.16
N ALA A 11 33.50 -20.69 -0.73
CA ALA A 11 32.86 -21.71 -1.56
C ALA A 11 31.91 -21.12 -2.62
N SER A 12 31.51 -19.85 -2.50
CA SER A 12 30.69 -19.16 -3.49
C SER A 12 31.55 -18.48 -4.56
N ASN A 13 32.37 -19.21 -5.28
CA ASN A 13 32.88 -18.80 -6.61
C ASN A 13 31.73 -18.80 -7.66
N MET A 14 30.48 -18.81 -7.23
CA MET A 14 29.32 -18.57 -8.11
C MET A 14 29.33 -17.09 -8.47
N ASN A 15 29.92 -16.79 -9.60
CA ASN A 15 29.81 -15.45 -10.17
C ASN A 15 28.38 -15.27 -10.68
N VAL A 16 27.53 -14.69 -9.82
CA VAL A 16 26.08 -14.46 -10.11
C VAL A 16 25.90 -13.83 -11.49
N TRP A 17 26.84 -12.96 -11.87
CA TRP A 17 26.85 -12.33 -13.18
C TRP A 17 27.12 -13.32 -14.32
N GLN A 18 28.05 -14.25 -14.15
CA GLN A 18 28.28 -15.31 -15.15
C GLN A 18 27.09 -16.26 -15.25
N THR A 19 26.48 -16.61 -14.11
CA THR A 19 25.27 -17.43 -14.10
C THR A 19 24.10 -16.71 -14.81
N PHE A 20 23.94 -15.41 -14.59
CA PHE A 20 22.94 -14.60 -15.31
C PHE A 20 23.19 -14.57 -16.81
N LEU A 21 24.42 -14.35 -17.25
CA LEU A 21 24.79 -14.38 -18.68
C LEU A 21 24.62 -15.76 -19.33
N GLY A 22 24.77 -16.83 -18.55
CA GLY A 22 24.55 -18.22 -18.98
C GLY A 22 23.08 -18.64 -18.96
N THR A 23 22.16 -17.77 -18.46
CA THR A 23 20.72 -18.03 -18.47
C THR A 23 20.18 -17.83 -19.89
N ASP A 24 19.16 -18.60 -20.28
CA ASP A 24 18.43 -18.43 -21.53
C ASP A 24 17.72 -17.06 -21.62
N GLN A 25 17.24 -16.69 -22.79
CA GLN A 25 16.60 -15.38 -23.01
C GLN A 25 15.35 -15.18 -22.15
N VAL A 26 14.58 -16.24 -21.88
CA VAL A 26 13.36 -16.18 -21.05
C VAL A 26 13.75 -15.95 -19.58
N GLY A 27 14.73 -16.67 -19.07
CA GLY A 27 15.21 -16.49 -17.70
C GLY A 27 15.84 -15.10 -17.47
N GLN A 28 16.60 -14.57 -18.45
CA GLN A 28 17.10 -13.19 -18.41
C GLN A 28 15.96 -12.18 -18.40
N ALA A 29 14.93 -12.38 -19.21
CA ALA A 29 13.73 -11.50 -19.24
C ALA A 29 12.98 -11.54 -17.91
N VAL A 30 12.83 -12.71 -17.29
CA VAL A 30 12.21 -12.86 -15.97
C VAL A 30 13.00 -12.10 -14.90
N ILE A 31 14.33 -12.24 -14.86
CA ILE A 31 15.18 -11.52 -13.90
C ILE A 31 15.10 -10.00 -14.11
N ALA A 32 15.13 -9.55 -15.38
CA ALA A 32 15.01 -8.13 -15.70
C ALA A 32 13.65 -7.57 -15.25
N LEU A 33 12.55 -8.30 -15.49
CA LEU A 33 11.21 -7.92 -15.04
C LEU A 33 11.13 -7.86 -13.50
N LEU A 34 11.71 -8.84 -12.81
CA LEU A 34 11.79 -8.85 -11.34
C LEU A 34 12.60 -7.65 -10.81
N ALA A 35 13.68 -7.25 -11.48
CA ALA A 35 14.43 -6.05 -11.11
C ALA A 35 13.57 -4.78 -11.24
N VAL A 36 12.77 -4.65 -12.31
CA VAL A 36 11.79 -3.57 -12.46
C VAL A 36 10.75 -3.62 -11.35
N PHE A 37 10.21 -4.79 -11.03
CA PHE A 37 9.26 -4.95 -9.91
C PHE A 37 9.88 -4.56 -8.57
N SER A 38 11.15 -4.86 -8.33
CA SER A 38 11.86 -4.44 -7.12
C SER A 38 11.92 -2.92 -7.00
N ILE A 39 12.34 -2.22 -8.04
CA ILE A 39 12.40 -0.74 -8.05
C ILE A 39 11.01 -0.16 -7.82
N PHE A 40 10.00 -0.70 -8.49
CA PHE A 40 8.62 -0.25 -8.37
C PHE A 40 8.06 -0.49 -6.96
N ALA A 41 8.32 -1.66 -6.35
CA ALA A 41 7.91 -1.96 -4.99
C ALA A 41 8.50 -0.97 -3.98
N TRP A 42 9.80 -0.66 -4.09
CA TRP A 42 10.45 0.33 -3.25
C TRP A 42 9.87 1.74 -3.44
N ALA A 43 9.61 2.14 -4.68
CA ALA A 43 9.00 3.44 -4.98
C ALA A 43 7.60 3.56 -4.34
N VAL A 44 6.76 2.52 -4.46
CA VAL A 44 5.43 2.49 -3.85
C VAL A 44 5.51 2.49 -2.32
N MET A 45 6.41 1.69 -1.72
CA MET A 45 6.57 1.64 -0.27
C MET A 45 7.00 2.99 0.32
N LEU A 46 8.04 3.62 -0.26
CA LEU A 46 8.54 4.90 0.22
C LEU A 46 7.55 6.03 -0.03
N GLY A 47 6.90 6.04 -1.19
CA GLY A 47 5.86 7.00 -1.53
C GLY A 47 4.68 6.91 -0.56
N LYS A 48 4.16 5.70 -0.32
CA LYS A 48 3.03 5.48 0.58
C LYS A 48 3.37 5.81 2.04
N TYR A 49 4.55 5.43 2.50
CA TYR A 49 5.01 5.79 3.84
C TYR A 49 5.04 7.31 4.06
N SER A 50 5.60 8.04 3.08
CA SER A 50 5.65 9.52 3.13
C SER A 50 4.27 10.14 3.08
N GLU A 51 3.37 9.60 2.26
CA GLU A 51 1.98 10.05 2.15
C GLU A 51 1.23 9.91 3.48
N LEU A 52 1.27 8.70 4.08
CA LEU A 52 0.59 8.42 5.34
C LEU A 52 1.14 9.30 6.48
N ARG A 53 2.47 9.44 6.56
CA ARG A 53 3.11 10.32 7.56
C ARG A 53 2.64 11.76 7.42
N LYS A 54 2.61 12.30 6.20
CA LYS A 54 2.14 13.66 5.92
C LYS A 54 0.67 13.84 6.28
N MET A 55 -0.19 12.89 5.90
CA MET A 55 -1.62 12.95 6.24
C MET A 55 -1.83 12.93 7.75
N ARG A 56 -1.13 12.08 8.49
CA ARG A 56 -1.22 12.00 9.95
C ARG A 56 -0.79 13.31 10.63
N GLU A 57 0.29 13.91 10.17
CA GLU A 57 0.74 15.21 10.67
C GLU A 57 -0.29 16.32 10.40
N MET A 58 -0.85 16.36 9.18
CA MET A 58 -1.88 17.32 8.81
C MET A 58 -3.16 17.15 9.65
N ASN A 59 -3.60 15.90 9.88
CA ASN A 59 -4.75 15.59 10.72
C ASN A 59 -4.53 16.08 12.16
N PHE A 60 -3.36 15.78 12.74
CA PHE A 60 -3.01 16.21 14.11
C PHE A 60 -3.00 17.73 14.24
N LEU A 61 -2.39 18.44 13.29
CA LEU A 61 -2.36 19.91 13.30
C LEU A 61 -3.75 20.52 13.12
N PHE A 62 -4.60 19.89 12.30
CA PHE A 62 -5.97 20.32 12.08
C PHE A 62 -6.81 20.13 13.33
N GLU A 63 -6.78 18.96 13.94
CA GLU A 63 -7.52 18.64 15.17
C GLU A 63 -7.14 19.58 16.31
N ARG A 64 -5.85 19.87 16.47
CA ARG A 64 -5.35 20.85 17.47
C ARG A 64 -5.91 22.25 17.24
N LYS A 65 -6.01 22.71 15.98
CA LYS A 65 -6.63 24.00 15.65
C LYS A 65 -8.12 23.99 15.92
N LEU A 66 -8.81 22.94 15.51
CA LEU A 66 -10.25 22.78 15.73
C LEU A 66 -10.60 22.72 17.23
N GLY A 67 -9.72 22.18 18.06
CA GLY A 67 -9.89 22.15 19.51
C GLY A 67 -9.85 23.53 20.18
N GLN A 68 -9.35 24.56 19.50
CA GLN A 68 -9.35 25.95 19.99
C GLN A 68 -10.65 26.71 19.64
N GLU A 69 -11.41 26.20 18.68
CA GLU A 69 -12.67 26.81 18.25
C GLU A 69 -13.82 26.35 19.15
N LYS A 70 -14.63 27.30 19.60
CA LYS A 70 -15.78 27.01 20.46
C LYS A 70 -16.99 26.50 19.67
N HIS A 71 -17.18 27.00 18.45
CA HIS A 71 -18.31 26.69 17.58
C HIS A 71 -17.78 26.14 16.28
N ILE A 72 -18.14 24.87 15.96
CA ILE A 72 -17.68 24.21 14.73
C ILE A 72 -18.64 24.42 13.56
N LEU A 73 -19.90 24.77 13.86
CA LEU A 73 -20.91 25.03 12.82
C LEU A 73 -20.67 26.36 12.09
N ASP A 74 -20.03 27.35 12.75
CA ASP A 74 -19.76 28.70 12.22
C ASP A 74 -18.29 28.92 11.86
N LEU A 75 -17.57 27.87 11.49
CA LEU A 75 -16.15 27.96 11.15
C LEU A 75 -15.90 28.80 9.89
N PRO A 76 -14.81 29.61 9.90
CA PRO A 76 -14.40 30.39 8.75
C PRO A 76 -14.04 29.50 7.54
N GLU A 77 -14.31 30.00 6.34
CA GLU A 77 -14.12 29.23 5.08
C GLU A 77 -12.71 28.67 4.88
N ASN A 78 -11.68 29.36 5.38
CA ASN A 78 -10.28 28.93 5.27
C ASN A 78 -9.99 27.62 6.05
N LEU A 79 -10.78 27.30 7.09
CA LEU A 79 -10.70 26.02 7.80
C LEU A 79 -11.65 24.99 7.20
N ARG A 80 -12.81 25.42 6.71
CA ARG A 80 -13.85 24.54 6.14
C ARG A 80 -13.43 23.96 4.78
N ASN A 81 -12.70 24.71 3.95
CA ASN A 81 -12.38 24.31 2.57
C ASN A 81 -11.06 23.50 2.43
N ARG A 82 -10.48 22.99 3.51
CA ARG A 82 -9.24 22.20 3.50
C ARG A 82 -9.49 20.70 3.20
N ARG A 83 -10.10 20.41 2.07
CA ARG A 83 -10.43 19.03 1.64
C ARG A 83 -9.20 18.15 1.32
N ASP A 84 -8.02 18.71 1.32
CA ASP A 84 -6.73 18.00 1.25
C ASP A 84 -6.42 17.22 2.54
N ILE A 85 -6.95 17.67 3.69
CA ILE A 85 -6.79 17.08 5.01
C ILE A 85 -7.98 16.15 5.28
N PRO A 86 -7.78 14.85 5.57
CA PRO A 86 -8.87 13.91 5.81
C PRO A 86 -9.86 14.35 6.90
N TYR A 87 -9.38 14.84 8.04
CA TYR A 87 -10.24 15.33 9.12
C TYR A 87 -11.05 16.57 8.72
N ALA A 88 -10.45 17.47 7.95
CA ALA A 88 -11.16 18.65 7.45
C ALA A 88 -12.20 18.29 6.39
N ASP A 89 -11.98 17.24 5.59
CA ASP A 89 -12.93 16.76 4.60
C ASP A 89 -14.20 16.20 5.28
N LEU A 90 -14.05 15.43 6.37
CA LEU A 90 -15.19 14.96 7.16
C LEU A 90 -15.98 16.13 7.75
N LEU A 91 -15.29 17.10 8.36
CA LEU A 91 -15.89 18.29 8.93
C LEU A 91 -16.64 19.12 7.88
N ALA A 92 -16.02 19.34 6.72
CA ALA A 92 -16.62 20.12 5.64
C ALA A 92 -17.93 19.49 5.14
N ASP A 93 -17.94 18.18 4.89
CA ASP A 93 -19.13 17.47 4.45
C ASP A 93 -20.22 17.47 5.51
N ALA A 94 -19.86 17.32 6.78
CA ALA A 94 -20.79 17.36 7.90
C ALA A 94 -21.50 18.73 8.00
N ILE A 95 -20.72 19.81 8.03
CA ILE A 95 -21.25 21.18 8.12
C ILE A 95 -22.10 21.52 6.88
N GLU A 96 -21.62 21.21 5.69
CA GLU A 96 -22.35 21.48 4.46
C GLU A 96 -23.69 20.74 4.44
N SER A 97 -23.72 19.49 4.88
CA SER A 97 -24.93 18.68 4.94
C SER A 97 -25.91 19.20 6.00
N TYR A 98 -25.40 19.62 7.16
CA TYR A 98 -26.19 20.23 8.23
C TYR A 98 -26.92 21.49 7.76
N TRP A 99 -26.19 22.43 7.14
CA TRP A 99 -26.79 23.68 6.67
C TRP A 99 -27.70 23.49 5.47
N ARG A 100 -27.41 22.54 4.58
CA ARG A 100 -28.30 22.17 3.48
C ARG A 100 -29.61 21.60 4.00
N ALA A 101 -29.57 20.71 5.01
CA ALA A 101 -30.78 20.18 5.63
C ALA A 101 -31.61 21.28 6.31
N THR A 102 -30.92 22.24 6.97
CA THR A 102 -31.59 23.42 7.57
C THR A 102 -32.32 24.26 6.52
N ALA A 103 -31.69 24.54 5.38
CA ALA A 103 -32.31 25.34 4.31
C ALA A 103 -33.55 24.66 3.73
N ILE A 104 -33.45 23.35 3.45
CA ILE A 104 -34.56 22.54 2.90
C ILE A 104 -35.70 22.41 3.93
N GLY A 105 -35.38 22.20 5.22
CA GLY A 105 -36.36 22.09 6.30
C GLY A 105 -37.19 23.38 6.47
N LYS A 106 -36.50 24.53 6.40
CA LYS A 106 -37.19 25.85 6.43
C LYS A 106 -38.17 26.03 5.27
N GLU A 107 -37.80 25.63 4.07
CA GLU A 107 -38.66 25.73 2.88
C GLU A 107 -39.88 24.82 2.97
N LYS A 108 -39.72 23.62 3.56
CA LYS A 108 -40.81 22.63 3.65
C LYS A 108 -41.66 22.73 4.92
N GLY A 109 -41.30 23.60 5.88
CA GLY A 109 -41.97 23.72 7.17
C GLY A 109 -41.84 22.50 8.10
N ASP A 110 -40.88 21.61 7.83
CA ASP A 110 -40.57 20.42 8.62
C ASP A 110 -39.11 20.48 9.10
N GLU A 111 -38.82 21.47 9.92
CA GLU A 111 -37.49 21.71 10.45
C GLU A 111 -37.30 21.01 11.81
N THR A 112 -36.76 19.79 11.80
CA THR A 112 -36.39 19.10 13.04
C THR A 112 -34.84 19.04 13.19
N VAL A 113 -34.34 19.32 14.40
CA VAL A 113 -32.94 19.20 14.77
C VAL A 113 -32.44 17.79 14.44
N ARG A 114 -33.26 16.78 14.70
CA ARG A 114 -32.98 15.38 14.44
C ARG A 114 -32.65 15.09 12.95
N SER A 115 -33.46 15.64 12.02
CA SER A 115 -33.23 15.48 10.59
C SER A 115 -31.89 16.10 10.14
N ARG A 116 -31.55 17.28 10.68
CA ARG A 116 -30.26 17.93 10.38
C ARG A 116 -29.08 17.12 10.86
N LEU A 117 -29.15 16.54 12.07
CA LEU A 117 -28.13 15.67 12.63
C LEU A 117 -27.97 14.39 11.82
N GLU A 118 -29.05 13.72 11.48
CA GLU A 118 -29.03 12.50 10.67
C GLU A 118 -28.38 12.73 9.29
N HIS A 119 -28.69 13.85 8.63
CA HIS A 119 -28.05 14.21 7.36
C HIS A 119 -26.55 14.50 7.53
N SER A 120 -26.15 15.14 8.63
CA SER A 120 -24.75 15.40 8.94
C SER A 120 -23.97 14.10 9.22
N GLU A 121 -24.53 13.20 10.05
CA GLU A 121 -23.93 11.89 10.32
C GLU A 121 -23.76 11.06 9.05
N ASN A 122 -24.78 11.00 8.20
CA ASN A 122 -24.68 10.33 6.91
C ASN A 122 -23.60 10.94 6.01
N ALA A 123 -23.36 12.24 6.08
CA ALA A 123 -22.29 12.91 5.34
C ALA A 123 -20.90 12.53 5.90
N ILE A 124 -20.76 12.50 7.23
CA ILE A 124 -19.54 12.01 7.91
C ILE A 124 -19.22 10.59 7.48
N GLN A 125 -20.19 9.67 7.48
CA GLN A 125 -19.99 8.28 7.08
C GLN A 125 -19.55 8.14 5.61
N ARG A 126 -20.13 8.92 4.70
CA ARG A 126 -19.70 8.94 3.30
C ARG A 126 -18.27 9.48 3.14
N ALA A 127 -17.93 10.54 3.86
CA ALA A 127 -16.58 11.11 3.84
C ALA A 127 -15.56 10.14 4.46
N LEU A 128 -15.92 9.48 5.58
CA LEU A 128 -15.11 8.44 6.22
C LEU A 128 -14.79 7.31 5.24
N ALA A 129 -15.79 6.75 4.56
CA ALA A 129 -15.60 5.70 3.57
C ALA A 129 -14.67 6.14 2.42
N ARG A 130 -14.85 7.36 1.93
CA ARG A 130 -13.99 7.93 0.87
C ARG A 130 -12.53 8.08 1.31
N GLN A 131 -12.29 8.57 2.53
CA GLN A 131 -10.93 8.75 3.05
C GLN A 131 -10.28 7.41 3.42
N SER A 132 -11.05 6.42 3.90
CA SER A 132 -10.54 5.05 4.14
C SER A 132 -10.03 4.42 2.85
N LEU A 133 -10.79 4.52 1.75
CA LEU A 133 -10.34 4.07 0.42
C LEU A 133 -9.07 4.80 -0.04
N ARG A 134 -8.93 6.08 0.29
CA ARG A 134 -7.72 6.84 -0.01
C ARG A 134 -6.51 6.33 0.80
N TYR A 135 -6.69 5.99 2.07
CA TYR A 135 -5.62 5.39 2.87
C TYR A 135 -5.20 4.02 2.35
N GLU A 136 -6.13 3.21 1.86
CA GLU A 136 -5.86 1.89 1.28
C GLU A 136 -5.29 1.95 -0.14
N SER A 137 -5.35 3.10 -0.79
CA SER A 137 -4.88 3.25 -2.17
C SER A 137 -3.42 2.77 -2.31
N SER A 138 -3.10 2.16 -3.45
CA SER A 138 -1.81 1.56 -3.78
C SER A 138 -1.40 0.32 -2.96
N MET A 139 -2.12 -0.04 -1.89
CA MET A 139 -1.80 -1.24 -1.11
C MET A 139 -2.05 -2.52 -1.92
N ILE A 140 -3.07 -2.53 -2.79
CA ILE A 140 -3.36 -3.68 -3.65
C ILE A 140 -2.24 -3.97 -4.64
N ILE A 141 -1.58 -2.92 -5.16
CA ILE A 141 -0.45 -3.07 -6.08
C ILE A 141 0.71 -3.74 -5.34
N LEU A 142 1.03 -3.28 -4.14
CA LEU A 142 2.10 -3.84 -3.34
C LEU A 142 1.80 -5.29 -2.93
N ALA A 143 0.56 -5.60 -2.55
CA ALA A 143 0.12 -6.97 -2.29
C ALA A 143 0.29 -7.89 -3.50
N SER A 144 -0.03 -7.39 -4.70
CA SER A 144 0.13 -8.13 -5.95
C SER A 144 1.61 -8.43 -6.26
N LEU A 145 2.52 -7.47 -6.01
CA LEU A 145 3.96 -7.68 -6.18
C LEU A 145 4.51 -8.70 -5.19
N VAL A 146 4.10 -8.61 -3.91
CA VAL A 146 4.49 -9.57 -2.86
C VAL A 146 4.12 -11.00 -3.24
N SER A 147 2.91 -11.18 -3.75
CA SER A 147 2.40 -12.50 -4.14
C SER A 147 2.95 -12.96 -5.49
N GLY A 148 3.06 -12.06 -6.47
CA GLY A 148 3.42 -12.38 -7.85
C GLY A 148 4.90 -12.64 -8.07
N ALA A 149 5.79 -11.94 -7.36
CA ALA A 149 7.23 -12.06 -7.60
C ALA A 149 7.78 -13.48 -7.38
N PRO A 150 7.39 -14.25 -6.33
CA PRO A 150 7.82 -15.63 -6.18
C PRO A 150 7.33 -16.55 -7.31
N PHE A 151 6.10 -16.35 -7.80
CA PHE A 151 5.57 -17.13 -8.91
C PHE A 151 6.31 -16.84 -10.22
N MET A 152 6.70 -15.59 -10.44
CA MET A 152 7.56 -15.23 -11.59
C MET A 152 8.93 -15.90 -11.49
N GLY A 153 9.53 -15.94 -10.29
CA GLY A 153 10.78 -16.67 -10.05
C GLY A 153 10.60 -18.18 -10.30
N LEU A 154 9.54 -18.77 -9.80
CA LEU A 154 9.20 -20.19 -10.03
C LEU A 154 8.98 -20.49 -11.53
N PHE A 155 8.27 -19.60 -12.24
CA PHE A 155 8.09 -19.72 -13.69
C PHE A 155 9.45 -19.79 -14.39
N GLY A 156 10.40 -18.92 -14.06
CA GLY A 156 11.74 -18.95 -14.61
C GLY A 156 12.49 -20.27 -14.32
N THR A 157 12.30 -20.85 -13.13
CA THR A 157 12.90 -22.14 -12.78
C THR A 157 12.32 -23.27 -13.61
N VAL A 158 11.01 -23.35 -13.71
CA VAL A 158 10.32 -24.39 -14.49
C VAL A 158 10.73 -24.32 -15.97
N TRP A 159 10.77 -23.10 -16.52
CA TRP A 159 11.22 -22.87 -17.89
C TRP A 159 12.67 -23.30 -18.09
N GLY A 160 13.59 -22.86 -17.23
CA GLY A 160 15.00 -23.18 -17.37
C GLY A 160 15.32 -24.67 -17.20
N VAL A 161 14.59 -25.38 -16.32
CA VAL A 161 14.71 -26.85 -16.21
C VAL A 161 14.19 -27.54 -17.47
N MET A 162 13.07 -27.08 -18.03
CA MET A 162 12.57 -27.61 -19.30
C MET A 162 13.59 -27.43 -20.42
N GLU A 163 14.23 -26.28 -20.52
CA GLU A 163 15.25 -25.99 -21.52
C GLU A 163 16.50 -26.87 -21.32
N ALA A 164 16.91 -27.11 -20.07
CA ALA A 164 18.00 -28.01 -19.74
C ALA A 164 17.76 -29.44 -20.26
N PHE A 165 16.57 -29.98 -20.10
CA PHE A 165 16.20 -31.30 -20.62
C PHE A 165 16.18 -31.33 -22.15
N ASN A 166 15.67 -30.28 -22.80
CA ASN A 166 15.68 -30.16 -24.26
C ASN A 166 17.14 -30.18 -24.81
N ALA A 167 18.03 -29.46 -24.16
CA ALA A 167 19.46 -29.43 -24.58
C ALA A 167 20.10 -30.81 -24.48
N VAL A 168 19.82 -31.56 -23.42
CA VAL A 168 20.34 -32.95 -23.26
C VAL A 168 19.77 -33.91 -24.31
N ALA A 169 18.46 -33.77 -24.58
CA ALA A 169 17.82 -34.62 -25.60
C ALA A 169 18.43 -34.48 -27.00
N GLN A 170 18.88 -33.25 -27.33
CA GLN A 170 19.55 -32.96 -28.61
C GLN A 170 21.00 -33.48 -28.70
N GLN A 171 21.71 -33.51 -27.56
CA GLN A 171 23.14 -33.90 -27.52
C GLN A 171 23.37 -35.39 -27.36
N GLN A 172 22.36 -36.23 -27.19
CA GLN A 172 22.41 -37.69 -26.97
C GLN A 172 23.36 -38.08 -25.79
N SER A 173 23.73 -37.17 -24.92
CA SER A 173 24.60 -37.39 -23.77
C SER A 173 24.00 -36.80 -22.51
N ALA A 174 23.42 -37.62 -21.65
CA ALA A 174 22.89 -37.23 -20.34
C ALA A 174 24.01 -37.20 -19.31
N SER A 175 24.82 -36.13 -19.27
CA SER A 175 25.79 -35.95 -18.20
C SER A 175 25.36 -34.87 -17.22
N VAL A 176 25.63 -35.09 -15.91
CA VAL A 176 25.35 -34.10 -14.86
C VAL A 176 26.12 -32.79 -15.12
N GLN A 177 27.33 -32.89 -15.72
CA GLN A 177 28.14 -31.75 -16.09
C GLN A 177 27.45 -30.84 -17.13
N ALA A 178 26.69 -31.42 -18.06
CA ALA A 178 25.96 -30.65 -19.07
C ALA A 178 24.71 -29.97 -18.48
N LEU A 179 24.02 -30.59 -17.49
CA LEU A 179 22.81 -30.07 -16.87
C LEU A 179 23.09 -28.99 -15.81
N ALA A 180 24.19 -29.12 -15.06
CA ALA A 180 24.45 -28.29 -13.88
C ALA A 180 24.42 -26.76 -14.15
N PRO A 181 24.98 -26.22 -15.26
CA PRO A 181 24.90 -24.79 -15.55
C PRO A 181 23.47 -24.30 -15.78
N HIS A 182 22.67 -25.05 -16.55
CA HIS A 182 21.28 -24.69 -16.85
C HIS A 182 20.39 -24.72 -15.61
N ILE A 183 20.56 -25.74 -14.75
CA ILE A 183 19.82 -25.84 -13.48
C ILE A 183 20.21 -24.70 -12.55
N SER A 184 21.52 -24.37 -12.44
CA SER A 184 21.99 -23.25 -11.63
C SER A 184 21.40 -21.91 -12.10
N ALA A 185 21.34 -21.69 -13.41
CA ALA A 185 20.74 -20.52 -14.02
C ALA A 185 19.23 -20.44 -13.75
N ALA A 186 18.53 -21.57 -13.85
CA ALA A 186 17.11 -21.66 -13.50
C ALA A 186 16.86 -21.29 -12.03
N LEU A 187 17.63 -21.84 -11.08
CA LEU A 187 17.50 -21.54 -9.65
C LEU A 187 17.73 -20.07 -9.33
N LEU A 188 18.58 -19.37 -10.09
CA LEU A 188 18.84 -17.95 -9.92
C LEU A 188 17.56 -17.11 -10.09
N THR A 189 16.65 -17.50 -10.99
CA THR A 189 15.37 -16.79 -11.19
C THR A 189 14.48 -16.87 -9.96
N THR A 190 14.44 -18.01 -9.26
CA THR A 190 13.68 -18.15 -8.00
C THR A 190 14.31 -17.31 -6.89
N ILE A 191 15.62 -17.29 -6.77
CA ILE A 191 16.31 -16.43 -5.82
C ILE A 191 15.98 -14.96 -6.09
N ALA A 192 16.01 -14.53 -7.35
CA ALA A 192 15.64 -13.17 -7.75
C ALA A 192 14.18 -12.83 -7.32
N GLY A 193 13.23 -13.75 -7.55
CA GLY A 193 11.84 -13.58 -7.12
C GLY A 193 11.70 -13.41 -5.61
N LEU A 194 12.42 -14.19 -4.81
CA LEU A 194 12.42 -14.12 -3.35
C LEU A 194 13.09 -12.82 -2.83
N VAL A 195 14.17 -12.37 -3.47
CA VAL A 195 14.84 -11.10 -3.13
C VAL A 195 13.91 -9.90 -3.31
N VAL A 196 13.00 -9.95 -4.28
CA VAL A 196 11.96 -8.92 -4.46
C VAL A 196 10.83 -9.08 -3.46
N ALA A 197 10.33 -10.30 -3.29
CA ALA A 197 9.13 -10.58 -2.50
C ALA A 197 9.34 -10.35 -0.99
N ILE A 198 10.47 -10.77 -0.44
CA ILE A 198 10.69 -10.75 1.02
C ILE A 198 10.70 -9.32 1.57
N PRO A 199 11.51 -8.36 1.07
CA PRO A 199 11.47 -6.99 1.55
C PRO A 199 10.10 -6.32 1.31
N SER A 200 9.48 -6.62 0.17
CA SER A 200 8.15 -6.09 -0.17
C SER A 200 7.07 -6.57 0.79
N LEU A 201 7.14 -7.83 1.26
CA LEU A 201 6.22 -8.39 2.25
C LEU A 201 6.32 -7.66 3.60
N PHE A 202 7.54 -7.44 4.10
CA PHE A 202 7.73 -6.70 5.33
C PHE A 202 7.23 -5.26 5.22
N GLY A 203 7.58 -4.57 4.14
CA GLY A 203 7.12 -3.21 3.87
C GLY A 203 5.59 -3.13 3.75
N TYR A 204 4.97 -4.06 3.03
CA TYR A 204 3.52 -4.18 2.93
C TYR A 204 2.84 -4.33 4.30
N ASN A 205 3.32 -5.25 5.14
CA ASN A 205 2.74 -5.49 6.46
C ASN A 205 2.86 -4.28 7.40
N ILE A 206 4.00 -3.57 7.36
CA ILE A 206 4.19 -2.34 8.14
C ILE A 206 3.23 -1.25 7.66
N LEU A 207 3.12 -1.05 6.35
CA LEU A 207 2.21 -0.05 5.78
C LEU A 207 0.74 -0.39 6.05
N LEU A 208 0.36 -1.67 5.94
CA LEU A 208 -1.00 -2.13 6.25
C LEU A 208 -1.37 -1.87 7.71
N GLY A 209 -0.44 -2.10 8.64
CA GLY A 209 -0.62 -1.75 10.04
C GLY A 209 -0.86 -0.25 10.25
N ASN A 210 -0.05 0.59 9.60
CA ASN A 210 -0.21 2.04 9.66
C ASN A 210 -1.56 2.52 9.05
N VAL A 211 -1.97 1.94 7.92
CA VAL A 211 -3.26 2.24 7.28
C VAL A 211 -4.42 1.91 8.23
N LYS A 212 -4.42 0.71 8.83
CA LYS A 212 -5.45 0.30 9.78
C LYS A 212 -5.53 1.24 10.98
N THR A 213 -4.38 1.61 11.55
CA THR A 213 -4.33 2.57 12.66
C THR A 213 -4.93 3.92 12.25
N MET A 214 -4.58 4.44 11.08
CA MET A 214 -5.12 5.72 10.59
C MET A 214 -6.61 5.67 10.29
N ILE A 215 -7.14 4.53 9.83
CA ILE A 215 -8.60 4.34 9.65
C ILE A 215 -9.29 4.39 11.00
N THR A 216 -8.77 3.68 12.02
CA THR A 216 -9.34 3.72 13.37
C THR A 216 -9.27 5.13 14.00
N GLU A 217 -8.15 5.87 13.80
CA GLU A 217 -8.04 7.28 14.22
C GLU A 217 -9.10 8.14 13.53
N LEU A 218 -9.35 7.91 12.24
CA LEU A 218 -10.37 8.62 11.46
C LEU A 218 -11.81 8.30 11.91
N GLU A 219 -12.10 7.03 12.24
CA GLU A 219 -13.38 6.59 12.80
C GLU A 219 -13.66 7.23 14.17
N ASN A 220 -12.65 7.27 15.04
CA ASN A 220 -12.74 7.92 16.34
C ASN A 220 -13.00 9.44 16.19
N TYR A 221 -12.29 10.07 15.24
CA TYR A 221 -12.52 11.48 14.94
C TYR A 221 -13.93 11.72 14.38
N ALA A 222 -14.42 10.85 13.49
CA ALA A 222 -15.78 10.94 12.92
C ALA A 222 -16.86 10.86 14.02
N SER A 223 -16.72 9.94 14.98
CA SER A 223 -17.61 9.82 16.13
C SER A 223 -17.57 11.08 17.01
N SER A 224 -16.38 11.54 17.38
CA SER A 224 -16.21 12.77 18.17
C SER A 224 -16.78 14.01 17.47
N LEU A 225 -16.67 14.08 16.14
CA LEU A 225 -17.24 15.15 15.34
C LEU A 225 -18.76 15.13 15.36
N ALA A 226 -19.39 13.95 15.24
CA ALA A 226 -20.85 13.79 15.30
C ALA A 226 -21.40 14.23 16.66
N ASP A 227 -20.77 13.76 17.76
CA ASP A 227 -21.14 14.16 19.13
C ASP A 227 -21.05 15.68 19.32
N ARG A 228 -19.98 16.30 18.81
CA ARG A 228 -19.77 17.73 18.95
C ARG A 228 -20.80 18.54 18.18
N ILE A 229 -21.17 18.12 16.96
CA ILE A 229 -22.24 18.75 16.17
C ILE A 229 -23.60 18.61 16.89
N GLU A 230 -23.87 17.44 17.49
CA GLU A 230 -25.11 17.24 18.27
C GLU A 230 -25.21 18.18 19.46
N LEU A 231 -24.10 18.37 20.20
CA LEU A 231 -24.07 19.27 21.35
C LEU A 231 -24.25 20.75 20.96
N GLU A 232 -23.74 21.18 19.83
CA GLU A 232 -23.88 22.56 19.33
C GLU A 232 -25.25 22.82 18.69
N ALA A 233 -25.94 21.78 18.21
CA ALA A 233 -27.25 21.91 17.56
C ALA A 233 -28.44 22.01 18.54
N LYS A 234 -28.20 21.69 19.81
CA LYS A 234 -29.18 21.82 20.93
C LYS A 234 -29.22 23.23 21.48
#